data_60d923652e5ba4c40d100f4135f33e5b
#
_entry.id   60d923652e5ba4c40d100f4135f33e5b
#
_cell.length_a   1.000
_cell.length_b   1.000
_cell.length_c   1.000
_cell.angle_alpha   90.00
_cell.angle_beta   90.00
_cell.angle_gamma   90.00
#
_symmetry.space_group_name_H-M   'P 1'
#
loop_
_entity.id
_entity.type
_entity.pdbx_description
1 polymer ?
#
loop_
_entity_poly.entity_id
_entity_poly.type
_entity_poly.pdbx_seq_one_letter_code
_entity_poly.pdbx_strand_id
1 'polypeptide(L)'
;MRRQARLRRRRRRLGWTAAAVGLLLVIGWVFYLSPFLTVSQVNVEGAHVVTDDQVRQAAGIAKGSSLAGLNAHAIEQRVVKLPVMASCHLTRSWPSSVTLQVTERKLVYQAQDAGSFQWTDETGAVFNMTKDSQQAPIAHLPGNASQQLRADVATALDSLSPQVKTRVQAVSASSSDNILLQLDNDQAVFWGSADQSGDKAALLPVLLGQGGATFDISSVSHPAVK
;
A
#
# COMPACT_ATOMS: atom_id res chain seq x y z
N MET A 1 -12.91 -22.26 69.63
CA MET A 1 -13.33 -22.83 68.33
C MET A 1 -13.29 -21.85 67.13
N ARG A 2 -13.59 -20.55 67.30
CA ARG A 2 -13.62 -19.57 66.13
C ARG A 2 -12.27 -19.26 65.49
N ARG A 3 -11.14 -19.35 66.21
CA ARG A 3 -9.78 -19.05 65.65
C ARG A 3 -9.30 -20.13 64.66
N GLN A 4 -9.60 -21.39 64.89
CA GLN A 4 -9.18 -22.50 64.02
C GLN A 4 -9.94 -22.48 62.67
N ALA A 5 -11.21 -22.07 62.69
CA ALA A 5 -12.02 -21.94 61.46
C ALA A 5 -11.49 -20.81 60.52
N ARG A 6 -11.01 -19.69 61.09
CA ARG A 6 -10.39 -18.59 60.35
C ARG A 6 -9.04 -18.99 59.70
N LEU A 7 -8.22 -19.76 60.40
CA LEU A 7 -6.94 -20.27 59.90
C LEU A 7 -7.16 -21.30 58.77
N ARG A 8 -8.16 -22.18 58.87
CA ARG A 8 -8.52 -23.12 57.80
C ARG A 8 -9.02 -22.39 56.53
N ARG A 9 -9.84 -21.34 56.68
CA ARG A 9 -10.32 -20.51 55.54
C ARG A 9 -9.18 -19.75 54.88
N ARG A 10 -8.23 -19.23 55.67
CA ARG A 10 -7.04 -18.50 55.16
C ARG A 10 -6.11 -19.44 54.41
N ARG A 11 -5.85 -20.64 54.93
CA ARG A 11 -5.06 -21.70 54.27
C ARG A 11 -5.74 -22.19 52.97
N ARG A 12 -7.05 -22.34 52.94
CA ARG A 12 -7.78 -22.68 51.71
C ARG A 12 -7.68 -21.56 50.67
N ARG A 13 -7.87 -20.29 51.03
CA ARG A 13 -7.71 -19.15 50.12
C ARG A 13 -6.28 -19.08 49.60
N LEU A 14 -5.27 -19.24 50.44
CA LEU A 14 -3.87 -19.27 50.04
C LEU A 14 -3.59 -20.45 49.09
N GLY A 15 -4.18 -21.62 49.32
CA GLY A 15 -4.08 -22.76 48.40
C GLY A 15 -4.69 -22.47 47.02
N TRP A 16 -5.87 -21.85 46.99
CA TRP A 16 -6.52 -21.47 45.73
C TRP A 16 -5.74 -20.38 44.95
N THR A 17 -5.16 -19.39 45.66
CA THR A 17 -4.32 -18.37 45.01
C THR A 17 -3.02 -18.97 44.47
N ALA A 18 -2.38 -19.88 45.22
CA ALA A 18 -1.18 -20.57 44.77
C ALA A 18 -1.47 -21.45 43.52
N ALA A 19 -2.61 -22.17 43.56
CA ALA A 19 -3.05 -22.96 42.40
C ALA A 19 -3.37 -22.11 41.16
N ALA A 20 -4.02 -20.95 41.35
CA ALA A 20 -4.29 -20.01 40.26
C ALA A 20 -2.99 -19.43 39.67
N VAL A 21 -2.04 -19.02 40.51
CA VAL A 21 -0.71 -18.55 40.07
C VAL A 21 0.05 -19.66 39.33
N GLY A 22 0.05 -20.90 39.88
CA GLY A 22 0.65 -22.06 39.24
C GLY A 22 0.05 -22.32 37.84
N LEU A 23 -1.27 -22.27 37.73
CA LEU A 23 -1.97 -22.41 36.45
C LEU A 23 -1.58 -21.32 35.45
N LEU A 24 -1.51 -20.06 35.89
CA LEU A 24 -1.09 -18.94 35.03
C LEU A 24 0.36 -19.09 34.55
N LEU A 25 1.25 -19.59 35.41
CA LEU A 25 2.64 -19.88 35.02
C LEU A 25 2.73 -21.03 34.01
N VAL A 26 1.93 -22.07 34.15
CA VAL A 26 1.85 -23.19 33.18
C VAL A 26 1.28 -22.68 31.83
N ILE A 27 0.23 -21.88 31.86
CA ILE A 27 -0.33 -21.27 30.66
C ILE A 27 0.74 -20.38 29.98
N GLY A 28 1.40 -19.51 30.72
CA GLY A 28 2.49 -18.66 30.21
C GLY A 28 3.61 -19.48 29.59
N TRP A 29 4.02 -20.58 30.28
CA TRP A 29 5.04 -21.49 29.76
C TRP A 29 4.62 -22.15 28.44
N VAL A 30 3.37 -22.63 28.35
CA VAL A 30 2.82 -23.23 27.11
C VAL A 30 2.81 -22.22 25.97
N PHE A 31 2.38 -20.97 26.22
CA PHE A 31 2.30 -19.95 25.17
C PHE A 31 3.66 -19.43 24.68
N TYR A 32 4.67 -19.34 25.56
CA TYR A 32 5.94 -18.70 25.21
C TYR A 32 7.09 -19.69 24.96
N LEU A 33 7.08 -20.86 25.60
CA LEU A 33 8.17 -21.83 25.54
C LEU A 33 7.79 -23.18 24.91
N SER A 34 6.49 -23.40 24.60
CA SER A 34 6.08 -24.66 24.00
C SER A 34 6.53 -24.76 22.54
N PRO A 35 7.17 -25.84 22.12
CA PRO A 35 7.55 -26.06 20.71
C PRO A 35 6.35 -26.19 19.78
N PHE A 36 5.14 -26.39 20.30
CA PHE A 36 3.92 -26.47 19.49
C PHE A 36 3.38 -25.12 19.02
N LEU A 37 3.79 -24.01 19.65
CA LEU A 37 3.36 -22.64 19.31
C LEU A 37 4.50 -21.83 18.70
N THR A 38 5.29 -22.47 17.88
CA THR A 38 6.40 -21.84 17.14
C THR A 38 6.08 -21.70 15.66
N VAL A 39 6.64 -20.69 15.02
CA VAL A 39 6.45 -20.46 13.59
C VAL A 39 7.09 -21.59 12.78
N SER A 40 6.27 -22.39 12.13
CA SER A 40 6.70 -23.41 11.16
C SER A 40 6.54 -22.93 9.73
N GLN A 41 5.52 -22.11 9.45
CA GLN A 41 5.17 -21.66 8.11
C GLN A 41 4.88 -20.15 8.09
N VAL A 42 5.41 -19.48 7.06
CA VAL A 42 5.13 -18.07 6.75
C VAL A 42 4.50 -18.02 5.37
N ASN A 43 3.21 -17.73 5.32
CA ASN A 43 2.46 -17.53 4.09
C ASN A 43 2.53 -16.06 3.69
N VAL A 44 2.55 -15.81 2.38
CA VAL A 44 2.50 -14.46 1.80
C VAL A 44 1.29 -14.40 0.88
N GLU A 45 0.50 -13.35 1.01
CA GLU A 45 -0.68 -13.10 0.18
C GLU A 45 -0.63 -11.67 -0.37
N GLY A 46 -0.96 -11.49 -1.66
CA GLY A 46 -1.03 -10.18 -2.31
C GLY A 46 0.27 -9.70 -2.95
N ALA A 47 1.32 -10.52 -3.01
CA ALA A 47 2.54 -10.23 -3.75
C ALA A 47 2.39 -10.62 -5.23
N HIS A 48 2.74 -9.72 -6.16
CA HIS A 48 2.65 -9.90 -7.61
C HIS A 48 3.93 -9.43 -8.32
N VAL A 49 4.47 -8.28 -7.96
CA VAL A 49 5.71 -7.71 -8.52
C VAL A 49 6.93 -8.28 -7.82
N VAL A 50 6.86 -8.44 -6.50
CA VAL A 50 7.91 -9.11 -5.72
C VAL A 50 7.56 -10.56 -5.47
N THR A 51 8.59 -11.39 -5.30
CA THR A 51 8.39 -12.80 -4.96
C THR A 51 8.06 -12.97 -3.47
N ASP A 52 7.31 -14.01 -3.13
CA ASP A 52 7.02 -14.40 -1.75
C ASP A 52 8.30 -14.52 -0.92
N ASP A 53 9.38 -15.04 -1.51
CA ASP A 53 10.65 -15.24 -0.80
C ASP A 53 11.32 -13.90 -0.45
N GLN A 54 11.21 -12.90 -1.30
CA GLN A 54 11.69 -11.54 -0.99
C GLN A 54 10.91 -10.93 0.19
N VAL A 55 9.59 -11.14 0.22
CA VAL A 55 8.73 -10.69 1.34
C VAL A 55 9.10 -11.44 2.63
N ARG A 56 9.26 -12.78 2.58
CA ARG A 56 9.69 -13.60 3.73
C ARG A 56 11.04 -13.16 4.25
N GLN A 57 11.99 -12.89 3.37
CA GLN A 57 13.33 -12.42 3.73
C GLN A 57 13.27 -11.04 4.41
N ALA A 58 12.50 -10.10 3.85
CA ALA A 58 12.30 -8.77 4.45
C ALA A 58 11.62 -8.85 5.82
N ALA A 59 10.63 -9.73 5.98
CA ALA A 59 9.95 -9.97 7.25
C ALA A 59 10.91 -10.46 8.34
N GLY A 60 11.93 -11.26 7.97
CA GLY A 60 12.96 -11.74 8.89
C GLY A 60 12.40 -12.56 10.06
N ILE A 61 11.38 -13.39 9.80
CA ILE A 61 10.78 -14.26 10.80
C ILE A 61 11.58 -15.58 10.83
N ALA A 62 12.25 -15.85 11.95
CA ALA A 62 12.97 -17.09 12.12
C ALA A 62 12.00 -18.27 12.34
N LYS A 63 12.19 -19.37 11.61
CA LYS A 63 11.49 -20.63 11.92
C LYS A 63 11.82 -21.08 13.33
N GLY A 64 10.80 -21.55 14.07
CA GLY A 64 10.95 -21.94 15.45
C GLY A 64 10.83 -20.79 16.46
N SER A 65 10.69 -19.54 16.03
CA SER A 65 10.39 -18.43 16.94
C SER A 65 8.99 -18.57 17.55
N SER A 66 8.80 -18.08 18.78
CA SER A 66 7.48 -18.11 19.44
C SER A 66 6.45 -17.28 18.67
N LEU A 67 5.35 -17.90 18.28
CA LEU A 67 4.25 -17.22 17.57
C LEU A 67 3.61 -16.11 18.41
N ALA A 68 3.48 -16.33 19.73
CA ALA A 68 2.94 -15.33 20.66
C ALA A 68 3.92 -14.15 20.87
N GLY A 69 5.22 -14.42 20.84
CA GLY A 69 6.28 -13.43 21.05
C GLY A 69 6.63 -12.58 19.82
N LEU A 70 6.02 -12.85 18.66
CA LEU A 70 6.29 -12.03 17.45
C LEU A 70 5.84 -10.58 17.65
N ASN A 71 6.72 -9.65 17.37
CA ASN A 71 6.35 -8.24 17.27
C ASN A 71 5.84 -7.94 15.84
N ALA A 72 4.51 -8.01 15.67
CA ALA A 72 3.84 -7.81 14.39
C ALA A 72 4.23 -6.46 13.77
N HIS A 73 4.14 -5.37 14.54
CA HIS A 73 4.44 -4.03 14.05
C HIS A 73 5.89 -3.91 13.51
N ALA A 74 6.86 -4.46 14.23
CA ALA A 74 8.24 -4.43 13.78
C ALA A 74 8.48 -5.25 12.51
N ILE A 75 7.73 -6.35 12.32
CA ILE A 75 7.79 -7.18 11.11
C ILE A 75 7.14 -6.44 9.94
N GLU A 76 5.94 -5.89 10.12
CA GLU A 76 5.22 -5.09 9.13
C GLU A 76 6.07 -3.93 8.63
N GLN A 77 6.69 -3.18 9.56
CA GLN A 77 7.59 -2.07 9.22
C GLN A 77 8.83 -2.51 8.42
N ARG A 78 9.34 -3.72 8.62
CA ARG A 78 10.45 -4.24 7.80
C ARG A 78 10.01 -4.56 6.38
N VAL A 79 8.83 -5.16 6.21
CA VAL A 79 8.28 -5.48 4.89
C VAL A 79 7.94 -4.21 4.11
N VAL A 80 7.36 -3.21 4.75
CA VAL A 80 7.01 -1.91 4.11
C VAL A 80 8.25 -1.11 3.67
N LYS A 81 9.46 -1.44 4.16
CA LYS A 81 10.70 -0.85 3.62
C LYS A 81 11.03 -1.30 2.20
N LEU A 82 10.44 -2.38 1.69
CA LEU A 82 10.53 -2.71 0.27
C LEU A 82 9.82 -1.61 -0.53
N PRO A 83 10.48 -0.96 -1.49
CA PRO A 83 9.91 0.21 -2.19
C PRO A 83 8.56 -0.08 -2.85
N VAL A 84 8.35 -1.31 -3.32
CA VAL A 84 7.13 -1.75 -3.99
C VAL A 84 5.95 -1.91 -3.02
N MET A 85 6.18 -1.97 -1.70
CA MET A 85 5.14 -2.21 -0.71
C MET A 85 4.42 -0.91 -0.30
N ALA A 86 3.09 -0.93 -0.39
CA ALA A 86 2.23 0.11 0.18
C ALA A 86 1.89 -0.20 1.64
N SER A 87 1.56 -1.46 1.94
CA SER A 87 1.22 -1.90 3.29
C SER A 87 1.53 -3.37 3.51
N CYS A 88 1.65 -3.76 4.77
CA CYS A 88 1.75 -5.15 5.20
C CYS A 88 0.96 -5.31 6.50
N HIS A 89 0.18 -6.38 6.59
CA HIS A 89 -0.52 -6.77 7.80
C HIS A 89 -0.18 -8.21 8.17
N LEU A 90 0.24 -8.44 9.42
CA LEU A 90 0.62 -9.74 9.94
C LEU A 90 -0.53 -10.36 10.73
N THR A 91 -1.03 -11.49 10.26
CA THR A 91 -2.02 -12.29 10.96
C THR A 91 -1.40 -13.59 11.49
N ARG A 92 -1.66 -13.92 12.76
CA ARG A 92 -1.24 -15.17 13.37
C ARG A 92 -2.31 -16.23 13.13
N SER A 93 -1.92 -17.33 12.49
CA SER A 93 -2.78 -18.50 12.28
C SER A 93 -2.31 -19.64 13.19
N TRP A 94 -2.94 -19.74 14.35
CA TRP A 94 -2.62 -20.77 15.36
C TRP A 94 -2.83 -22.18 14.79
N PRO A 95 -1.99 -23.17 15.16
CA PRO A 95 -0.98 -23.14 16.23
C PRO A 95 0.42 -22.67 15.79
N SER A 96 0.79 -22.65 14.48
CA SER A 96 2.18 -22.54 14.07
C SER A 96 2.43 -21.79 12.77
N SER A 97 1.46 -21.02 12.29
CA SER A 97 1.56 -20.31 11.01
C SER A 97 1.40 -18.79 11.17
N VAL A 98 2.02 -18.06 10.24
CA VAL A 98 1.87 -16.61 10.10
C VAL A 98 1.50 -16.32 8.66
N THR A 99 0.53 -15.43 8.45
CA THR A 99 0.19 -14.90 7.13
C THR A 99 0.56 -13.43 7.07
N LEU A 100 1.37 -13.07 6.07
CA LEU A 100 1.70 -11.71 5.70
C LEU A 100 0.80 -11.30 4.54
N GLN A 101 -0.20 -10.49 4.82
CA GLN A 101 -1.05 -9.88 3.80
C GLN A 101 -0.39 -8.58 3.36
N VAL A 102 0.14 -8.57 2.15
CA VAL A 102 0.83 -7.42 1.59
C VAL A 102 -0.02 -6.75 0.52
N THR A 103 0.09 -5.43 0.45
CA THR A 103 -0.46 -4.64 -0.65
C THR A 103 0.69 -3.94 -1.34
N GLU A 104 0.86 -4.20 -2.62
CA GLU A 104 1.85 -3.52 -3.43
C GLU A 104 1.34 -2.14 -3.89
N ARG A 105 2.27 -1.22 -4.17
CA ARG A 105 1.96 0.09 -4.75
C ARG A 105 1.43 -0.10 -6.16
N LYS A 106 0.44 0.68 -6.51
CA LYS A 106 -0.18 0.65 -7.84
C LYS A 106 0.56 1.59 -8.78
N LEU A 107 0.94 1.09 -9.94
CA LEU A 107 1.47 1.91 -11.01
C LEU A 107 0.38 2.83 -11.57
N VAL A 108 0.56 4.14 -11.47
CA VAL A 108 -0.33 5.15 -12.05
C VAL A 108 0.22 5.62 -13.40
N TYR A 109 1.49 5.97 -13.44
CA TYR A 109 2.22 6.34 -14.66
C TYR A 109 3.70 6.00 -14.52
N GLN A 110 4.40 6.06 -15.63
CA GLN A 110 5.84 5.83 -15.69
C GLN A 110 6.56 7.02 -16.31
N ALA A 111 7.74 7.37 -15.80
CA ALA A 111 8.60 8.39 -16.39
C ALA A 111 9.82 7.73 -17.01
N GLN A 112 10.18 8.14 -18.23
CA GLN A 112 11.39 7.63 -18.87
C GLN A 112 12.61 8.40 -18.35
N ASP A 113 13.61 7.67 -17.88
CA ASP A 113 14.87 8.20 -17.41
C ASP A 113 16.05 7.30 -17.82
N ALA A 114 17.02 7.86 -18.51
CA ALA A 114 18.27 7.20 -18.93
C ALA A 114 18.09 5.78 -19.52
N GLY A 115 17.00 5.55 -20.28
CA GLY A 115 16.72 4.26 -20.94
C GLY A 115 16.01 3.25 -20.04
N SER A 116 15.49 3.68 -18.91
CA SER A 116 14.62 2.90 -18.01
C SER A 116 13.33 3.65 -17.73
N PHE A 117 12.33 2.94 -17.19
CA PHE A 117 11.03 3.48 -16.82
C PHE A 117 10.86 3.45 -15.32
N GLN A 118 10.74 4.62 -14.71
CA GLN A 118 10.46 4.80 -13.29
C GLN A 118 8.96 4.74 -13.05
N TRP A 119 8.52 3.85 -12.16
CA TRP A 119 7.11 3.67 -11.82
C TRP A 119 6.71 4.60 -10.69
N THR A 120 5.64 5.35 -10.89
CA THR A 120 5.13 6.31 -9.90
C THR A 120 3.73 5.90 -9.44
N ASP A 121 3.51 5.95 -8.14
CA ASP A 121 2.23 5.66 -7.50
C ASP A 121 1.34 6.90 -7.33
N GLU A 122 0.19 6.72 -6.72
CA GLU A 122 -0.79 7.76 -6.42
C GLU A 122 -0.27 8.89 -5.51
N THR A 123 0.77 8.61 -4.71
CA THR A 123 1.39 9.59 -3.81
C THR A 123 2.55 10.37 -4.47
N GLY A 124 2.82 10.11 -5.75
CA GLY A 124 3.96 10.67 -6.46
C GLY A 124 5.31 10.04 -6.06
N ALA A 125 5.29 8.93 -5.32
CA ALA A 125 6.50 8.22 -4.95
C ALA A 125 6.95 7.31 -6.10
N VAL A 126 8.24 7.39 -6.44
CA VAL A 126 8.87 6.44 -7.35
C VAL A 126 9.20 5.18 -6.57
N PHE A 127 8.67 4.03 -6.98
CA PHE A 127 8.76 2.81 -6.21
C PHE A 127 9.36 1.60 -6.94
N ASN A 128 9.49 1.69 -8.26
CA ASN A 128 10.10 0.64 -9.07
C ASN A 128 10.77 1.23 -10.32
N MET A 129 11.63 0.45 -10.96
CA MET A 129 12.29 0.81 -12.21
C MET A 129 12.42 -0.43 -13.09
N THR A 130 12.04 -0.31 -14.37
CA THR A 130 12.13 -1.39 -15.36
C THR A 130 12.80 -0.92 -16.63
N LYS A 131 13.35 -1.86 -17.41
CA LYS A 131 13.90 -1.55 -18.74
C LYS A 131 12.79 -1.40 -19.78
N ASP A 132 11.72 -2.17 -19.61
CA ASP A 132 10.60 -2.21 -20.54
C ASP A 132 9.44 -1.35 -20.03
N SER A 133 8.78 -0.65 -20.95
CA SER A 133 7.58 0.11 -20.67
C SER A 133 6.43 -0.82 -20.29
N GLN A 134 5.62 -0.38 -19.35
CA GLN A 134 4.39 -1.07 -18.95
C GLN A 134 3.17 -0.42 -19.62
N GLN A 135 2.01 -1.05 -19.49
CA GLN A 135 0.74 -0.50 -19.95
C GLN A 135 0.24 0.62 -19.01
N ALA A 136 0.96 1.72 -18.99
CA ALA A 136 0.65 2.91 -18.21
C ALA A 136 1.11 4.16 -18.97
N PRO A 137 0.48 5.32 -18.78
CA PRO A 137 0.85 6.56 -19.42
C PRO A 137 2.33 6.91 -19.18
N ILE A 138 3.00 7.49 -20.18
CA ILE A 138 4.36 7.98 -20.06
C ILE A 138 4.33 9.45 -19.62
N ALA A 139 4.99 9.77 -18.51
CA ALA A 139 5.08 11.13 -18.02
C ALA A 139 6.35 11.83 -18.50
N HIS A 140 6.17 13.05 -18.99
CA HIS A 140 7.24 13.99 -19.35
C HIS A 140 7.26 15.10 -18.30
N LEU A 141 8.12 14.94 -17.31
CA LEU A 141 8.27 15.86 -16.18
C LEU A 141 9.68 16.46 -16.17
N PRO A 142 9.87 17.64 -15.54
CA PRO A 142 11.22 18.17 -15.29
C PRO A 142 12.04 17.16 -14.48
N GLY A 143 13.35 17.03 -14.77
CA GLY A 143 14.24 16.09 -14.06
C GLY A 143 14.32 16.33 -12.54
N ASN A 144 13.98 17.52 -12.07
CA ASN A 144 13.89 17.90 -10.66
C ASN A 144 12.44 18.01 -10.17
N ALA A 145 11.49 17.32 -10.81
CA ALA A 145 10.08 17.33 -10.42
C ALA A 145 9.94 16.98 -8.94
N SER A 146 9.24 17.83 -8.18
CA SER A 146 8.95 17.58 -6.77
C SER A 146 8.01 16.36 -6.61
N GLN A 147 7.99 15.76 -5.43
CA GLN A 147 7.01 14.71 -5.14
C GLN A 147 5.58 15.24 -5.26
N GLN A 148 5.34 16.50 -4.90
CA GLN A 148 4.03 17.13 -5.03
C GLN A 148 3.59 17.20 -6.50
N LEU A 149 4.44 17.68 -7.42
CA LEU A 149 4.13 17.69 -8.85
C LEU A 149 3.82 16.28 -9.38
N ARG A 150 4.57 15.28 -8.93
CA ARG A 150 4.30 13.89 -9.29
C ARG A 150 2.96 13.38 -8.75
N ALA A 151 2.61 13.76 -7.51
CA ALA A 151 1.32 13.43 -6.92
C ALA A 151 0.14 14.15 -7.61
N ASP A 152 0.32 15.40 -8.02
CA ASP A 152 -0.69 16.15 -8.76
C ASP A 152 -1.00 15.48 -10.11
N VAL A 153 0.05 15.06 -10.83
CA VAL A 153 -0.12 14.28 -12.06
C VAL A 153 -0.81 12.95 -11.82
N ALA A 154 -0.44 12.24 -10.75
CA ALA A 154 -1.10 10.99 -10.38
C ALA A 154 -2.58 11.20 -10.04
N THR A 155 -2.91 12.26 -9.31
CA THR A 155 -4.29 12.65 -8.96
C THR A 155 -5.13 12.93 -10.21
N ALA A 156 -4.58 13.66 -11.17
CA ALA A 156 -5.25 13.91 -12.45
C ALA A 156 -5.56 12.61 -13.18
N LEU A 157 -4.57 11.71 -13.30
CA LEU A 157 -4.74 10.43 -14.00
C LEU A 157 -5.67 9.45 -13.27
N ASP A 158 -5.61 9.38 -11.93
CA ASP A 158 -6.45 8.46 -11.17
C ASP A 158 -7.90 8.89 -11.09
N SER A 159 -8.19 10.18 -11.24
CA SER A 159 -9.56 10.69 -11.30
C SER A 159 -10.31 10.28 -12.57
N LEU A 160 -9.60 9.96 -13.64
CA LEU A 160 -10.17 9.60 -14.93
C LEU A 160 -11.00 8.32 -14.87
N SER A 161 -12.12 8.30 -15.60
CA SER A 161 -12.87 7.06 -15.79
C SER A 161 -12.01 5.98 -16.49
N PRO A 162 -12.27 4.69 -16.26
CA PRO A 162 -11.51 3.62 -16.90
C PRO A 162 -11.44 3.73 -18.42
N GLN A 163 -12.53 4.18 -19.06
CA GLN A 163 -12.62 4.34 -20.52
C GLN A 163 -11.70 5.46 -21.03
N VAL A 164 -11.60 6.58 -20.29
CA VAL A 164 -10.70 7.68 -20.66
C VAL A 164 -9.26 7.33 -20.30
N LYS A 165 -9.04 6.71 -19.14
CA LYS A 165 -7.69 6.32 -18.66
C LYS A 165 -6.96 5.42 -19.68
N THR A 166 -7.64 4.48 -20.30
CA THR A 166 -7.05 3.59 -21.32
C THR A 166 -6.65 4.32 -22.60
N ARG A 167 -7.18 5.51 -22.84
CA ARG A 167 -6.86 6.36 -23.99
C ARG A 167 -5.67 7.29 -23.76
N VAL A 168 -5.27 7.51 -22.50
CA VAL A 168 -4.14 8.38 -22.18
C VAL A 168 -2.83 7.67 -22.53
N GLN A 169 -2.09 8.22 -23.49
CA GLN A 169 -0.79 7.72 -23.91
C GLN A 169 0.35 8.38 -23.12
N ALA A 170 0.25 9.70 -22.95
CA ALA A 170 1.27 10.46 -22.25
C ALA A 170 0.65 11.57 -21.39
N VAL A 171 1.40 12.02 -20.42
CA VAL A 171 1.11 13.21 -19.62
C VAL A 171 2.35 14.08 -19.56
N SER A 172 2.20 15.38 -19.69
CA SER A 172 3.29 16.32 -19.48
C SER A 172 2.88 17.36 -18.43
N ALA A 173 3.81 17.74 -17.58
CA ALA A 173 3.59 18.81 -16.62
C ALA A 173 4.89 19.56 -16.36
N SER A 174 4.85 20.88 -16.52
CA SER A 174 5.98 21.77 -16.17
C SER A 174 5.84 22.34 -14.76
N SER A 175 4.62 22.38 -14.23
CA SER A 175 4.25 22.83 -12.88
C SER A 175 2.94 22.18 -12.45
N SER A 176 2.57 22.32 -11.17
CA SER A 176 1.31 21.81 -10.61
C SER A 176 0.04 22.39 -11.28
N ASP A 177 0.16 23.54 -11.93
CA ASP A 177 -0.95 24.21 -12.61
C ASP A 177 -0.94 24.02 -14.14
N ASN A 178 0.00 23.24 -14.65
CA ASN A 178 0.18 23.04 -16.09
C ASN A 178 0.35 21.56 -16.41
N ILE A 179 -0.73 20.81 -16.22
CA ILE A 179 -0.84 19.39 -16.56
C ILE A 179 -1.57 19.26 -17.88
N LEU A 180 -0.96 18.56 -18.84
CA LEU A 180 -1.49 18.27 -20.17
C LEU A 180 -1.54 16.77 -20.38
N LEU A 181 -2.70 16.24 -20.75
CA LEU A 181 -2.87 14.83 -21.11
C LEU A 181 -2.89 14.69 -22.63
N GLN A 182 -2.13 13.76 -23.14
CA GLN A 182 -2.14 13.35 -24.54
C GLN A 182 -2.93 12.04 -24.66
N LEU A 183 -4.02 12.07 -25.40
CA LEU A 183 -4.85 10.90 -25.67
C LEU A 183 -4.44 10.23 -26.99
N ASP A 184 -5.00 9.06 -27.25
CA ASP A 184 -5.01 8.44 -28.57
C ASP A 184 -5.68 9.39 -29.60
N ASN A 185 -5.47 9.16 -30.90
CA ASN A 185 -5.99 10.01 -31.98
C ASN A 185 -5.52 11.48 -31.94
N ASP A 186 -4.33 11.74 -31.40
CA ASP A 186 -3.70 13.08 -31.31
C ASP A 186 -4.54 14.12 -30.55
N GLN A 187 -5.48 13.67 -29.72
CA GLN A 187 -6.27 14.57 -28.87
C GLN A 187 -5.48 15.01 -27.65
N ALA A 188 -5.54 16.31 -27.33
CA ALA A 188 -4.87 16.89 -26.17
C ALA A 188 -5.89 17.48 -25.20
N VAL A 189 -5.68 17.24 -23.89
CA VAL A 189 -6.53 17.78 -22.82
C VAL A 189 -5.66 18.62 -21.89
N PHE A 190 -5.91 19.92 -21.89
CA PHE A 190 -5.31 20.82 -20.93
C PHE A 190 -6.07 20.74 -19.61
N TRP A 191 -5.46 20.01 -18.65
CA TRP A 191 -6.06 19.75 -17.35
C TRP A 191 -5.90 20.90 -16.37
N GLY A 192 -4.78 21.63 -16.47
CA GLY A 192 -4.40 22.68 -15.52
C GLY A 192 -3.88 22.09 -14.20
N SER A 193 -4.47 22.47 -13.08
CA SER A 193 -4.11 21.94 -11.75
C SER A 193 -4.81 20.62 -11.43
N ALA A 194 -4.35 19.94 -10.36
CA ALA A 194 -5.00 18.77 -9.79
C ALA A 194 -6.29 19.11 -9.02
N ASP A 195 -6.58 20.41 -8.80
CA ASP A 195 -7.79 20.83 -8.12
C ASP A 195 -9.04 20.44 -8.91
N GLN A 196 -10.09 20.07 -8.18
CA GLN A 196 -11.36 19.66 -8.77
C GLN A 196 -11.23 18.53 -9.81
N SER A 197 -10.19 17.67 -9.71
CA SER A 197 -9.95 16.60 -10.67
C SER A 197 -11.15 15.67 -10.85
N GLY A 198 -11.95 15.43 -9.80
CA GLY A 198 -13.17 14.65 -9.91
C GLY A 198 -14.22 15.28 -10.84
N ASP A 199 -14.43 16.59 -10.72
CA ASP A 199 -15.39 17.33 -11.57
C ASP A 199 -14.90 17.42 -13.01
N LYS A 200 -13.60 17.67 -13.21
CA LYS A 200 -12.95 17.67 -14.52
C LYS A 200 -13.09 16.31 -15.21
N ALA A 201 -12.85 15.23 -14.45
CA ALA A 201 -12.97 13.86 -14.94
C ALA A 201 -14.41 13.48 -15.34
N ALA A 202 -15.41 14.01 -14.61
CA ALA A 202 -16.81 13.79 -14.96
C ALA A 202 -17.22 14.58 -16.24
N LEU A 203 -16.62 15.75 -16.47
CA LEU A 203 -16.90 16.60 -17.62
C LEU A 203 -16.24 16.08 -18.89
N LEU A 204 -15.03 15.54 -18.81
CA LEU A 204 -14.19 15.18 -19.95
C LEU A 204 -14.87 14.21 -20.95
N PRO A 205 -15.56 13.12 -20.55
CA PRO A 205 -16.25 12.25 -21.49
C PRO A 205 -17.31 12.95 -22.35
N VAL A 206 -18.01 13.92 -21.75
CA VAL A 206 -19.05 14.71 -22.45
C VAL A 206 -18.40 15.57 -23.53
N LEU A 207 -17.29 16.23 -23.23
CA LEU A 207 -16.56 17.07 -24.18
C LEU A 207 -15.93 16.23 -25.30
N LEU A 208 -15.35 15.10 -24.98
CA LEU A 208 -14.79 14.18 -25.98
C LEU A 208 -15.87 13.69 -26.97
N GLY A 209 -17.10 13.54 -26.53
CA GLY A 209 -18.25 13.18 -27.37
C GLY A 209 -18.69 14.29 -28.36
N GLN A 210 -18.31 15.55 -28.13
CA GLN A 210 -18.60 16.65 -29.06
C GLN A 210 -17.65 16.70 -30.27
N GLY A 211 -16.56 15.96 -30.20
CA GLY A 211 -15.48 16.00 -31.19
C GLY A 211 -14.57 17.22 -30.96
N GLY A 212 -13.36 17.17 -31.49
CA GLY A 212 -12.34 18.21 -31.36
C GLY A 212 -10.96 17.60 -31.17
N ALA A 213 -9.91 18.40 -31.34
CA ALA A 213 -8.53 17.98 -31.16
C ALA A 213 -7.96 18.45 -29.82
N THR A 214 -8.45 19.57 -29.29
CA THR A 214 -7.93 20.14 -28.04
C THR A 214 -9.09 20.50 -27.09
N PHE A 215 -8.96 20.09 -25.86
CA PHE A 215 -9.95 20.30 -24.80
C PHE A 215 -9.28 21.04 -23.64
N ASP A 216 -9.78 22.20 -23.28
CA ASP A 216 -9.34 22.95 -22.11
C ASP A 216 -10.37 22.80 -21.00
N ILE A 217 -9.98 22.10 -19.93
CA ILE A 217 -10.77 21.88 -18.72
C ILE A 217 -10.02 22.36 -17.47
N SER A 218 -9.07 23.27 -17.65
CA SER A 218 -8.36 23.87 -16.51
C SER A 218 -9.32 24.55 -15.53
N SER A 219 -10.45 25.06 -16.06
CA SER A 219 -11.57 25.57 -15.29
C SER A 219 -12.85 24.78 -15.60
N VAL A 220 -13.45 24.17 -14.58
CA VAL A 220 -14.72 23.41 -14.71
C VAL A 220 -15.89 24.30 -15.16
N SER A 221 -15.86 25.57 -14.76
CA SER A 221 -16.94 26.54 -15.09
C SER A 221 -16.86 27.08 -16.53
N HIS A 222 -15.71 27.01 -17.18
CA HIS A 222 -15.50 27.58 -18.53
C HIS A 222 -14.66 26.63 -19.41
N PRO A 223 -15.18 25.41 -19.69
CA PRO A 223 -14.48 24.49 -20.57
C PRO A 223 -14.50 25.01 -22.03
N ALA A 224 -13.44 24.72 -22.77
CA ALA A 224 -13.33 25.08 -24.17
C ALA A 224 -12.92 23.85 -25.02
N VAL A 225 -13.46 23.78 -26.24
CA VAL A 225 -13.16 22.76 -27.25
C VAL A 225 -12.70 23.46 -28.53
N LYS A 226 -11.60 22.96 -29.12
CA LYS A 226 -11.06 23.45 -30.40
C LYS A 226 -10.74 22.29 -31.33
#